data_0bd63cbb65e4688c0fe89a3a1c135cc3
#
_entry.id   0bd63cbb65e4688c0fe89a3a1c135cc3
#
_cell.length_a   1.000
_cell.length_b   1.000
_cell.length_c   1.000
_cell.angle_alpha   90.00
_cell.angle_beta   90.00
_cell.angle_gamma   90.00
#
_symmetry.space_group_name_H-M   'P 1'
#
loop_
_entity.id
_entity.type
_entity.pdbx_description
1 polymer ?
#
loop_
_entity_poly.entity_id
_entity_poly.type
_entity_poly.pdbx_seq_one_letter_code
_entity_poly.pdbx_strand_id
1 'polypeptide(L)'
;MIDKELTGRIIHAAYVVHGILKFGFLESVYAKALKRELASLGLKCESEKPLDVYYKGEVVGHFVADMVDEDTIIIELKAVKALKEEHEWQLVNYLTATGLEVGLLINFGHNLEVKRKICTK
;
A
#
# COMPACT_ATOMS: atom_id res chain seq x y z
N MET A 1 1.05 14.15 10.67
CA MET A 1 -0.03 14.74 9.87
C MET A 1 -0.45 13.78 8.77
N ILE A 2 -1.74 13.64 8.56
CA ILE A 2 -2.27 12.75 7.52
C ILE A 2 -2.34 13.54 6.22
N ASP A 3 -1.67 13.05 5.18
CA ASP A 3 -1.69 13.70 3.89
C ASP A 3 -2.80 13.13 3.01
N LYS A 4 -3.96 13.79 3.05
CA LYS A 4 -5.12 13.37 2.26
C LYS A 4 -4.93 13.60 0.77
N GLU A 5 -4.18 14.62 0.40
CA GLU A 5 -3.88 14.89 -1.00
C GLU A 5 -3.03 13.77 -1.59
N LEU A 6 -1.99 13.36 -0.87
CA LEU A 6 -1.11 12.30 -1.33
C LEU A 6 -1.86 10.96 -1.45
N THR A 7 -2.66 10.58 -0.44
CA THR A 7 -3.45 9.35 -0.53
C THR A 7 -4.45 9.42 -1.67
N GLY A 8 -5.06 10.58 -1.90
CA GLY A 8 -5.99 10.76 -3.02
C GLY A 8 -5.33 10.56 -4.37
N ARG A 9 -4.10 11.04 -4.54
CA ARG A 9 -3.34 10.87 -5.78
C ARG A 9 -2.98 9.41 -6.01
N ILE A 10 -2.61 8.70 -4.95
CA ILE A 10 -2.31 7.26 -5.05
C ILE A 10 -3.56 6.48 -5.43
N ILE A 11 -4.68 6.76 -4.78
CA ILE A 11 -5.95 6.09 -5.06
C ILE A 11 -6.38 6.34 -6.50
N HIS A 12 -6.25 7.59 -6.97
CA HIS A 12 -6.55 7.92 -8.36
C HIS A 12 -5.70 7.10 -9.33
N ALA A 13 -4.39 6.99 -9.07
CA ALA A 13 -3.49 6.18 -9.89
C ALA A 13 -3.94 4.72 -9.94
N ALA A 14 -4.39 4.18 -8.79
CA ALA A 14 -4.90 2.81 -8.75
C ALA A 14 -6.16 2.63 -9.61
N TYR A 15 -7.06 3.62 -9.60
CA TYR A 15 -8.24 3.59 -10.49
C TYR A 15 -7.85 3.64 -11.96
N VAL A 16 -6.83 4.41 -12.33
CA VAL A 16 -6.33 4.45 -13.70
C VAL A 16 -5.82 3.07 -14.11
N VAL A 17 -5.00 2.45 -13.27
CA VAL A 17 -4.46 1.10 -13.52
C VAL A 17 -5.60 0.09 -13.69
N HIS A 18 -6.54 0.08 -12.77
CA HIS A 18 -7.67 -0.86 -12.81
C HIS A 18 -8.55 -0.62 -14.04
N GLY A 19 -8.72 0.63 -14.43
CA GLY A 19 -9.50 0.98 -15.62
C GLY A 19 -8.88 0.45 -16.91
N ILE A 20 -7.55 0.35 -16.95
CA ILE A 20 -6.82 -0.14 -18.13
C ILE A 20 -6.67 -1.66 -18.11
N LEU A 21 -6.20 -2.22 -16.99
CA LEU A 21 -5.88 -3.64 -16.90
C LEU A 21 -7.06 -4.53 -16.54
N LYS A 22 -8.05 -3.98 -15.86
CA LYS A 22 -9.20 -4.74 -15.34
C LYS A 22 -8.72 -5.79 -14.32
N PHE A 23 -9.47 -6.86 -14.11
CA PHE A 23 -9.11 -7.89 -13.15
C PHE A 23 -8.49 -9.11 -13.83
N GLY A 24 -7.84 -9.96 -13.04
CA GLY A 24 -7.38 -11.27 -13.53
C GLY A 24 -5.88 -11.42 -13.66
N PHE A 25 -5.10 -10.35 -13.51
CA PHE A 25 -3.65 -10.44 -13.54
C PHE A 25 -3.09 -10.78 -12.17
N LEU A 26 -1.82 -11.19 -12.13
CA LEU A 26 -1.10 -11.40 -10.88
C LEU A 26 -0.85 -10.07 -10.18
N GLU A 27 -0.69 -10.11 -8.87
CA GLU A 27 -0.37 -8.92 -8.06
C GLU A 27 0.82 -8.15 -8.61
N SER A 28 1.87 -8.86 -9.06
CA SER A 28 3.09 -8.24 -9.57
C SER A 28 2.84 -7.37 -10.80
N VAL A 29 1.86 -7.71 -11.61
CA VAL A 29 1.51 -6.91 -12.79
C VAL A 29 0.91 -5.57 -12.36
N TYR A 30 -0.03 -5.62 -11.41
CA TYR A 30 -0.64 -4.40 -10.87
C TYR A 30 0.39 -3.54 -10.13
N ALA A 31 1.30 -4.18 -9.40
CA ALA A 31 2.35 -3.46 -8.68
C ALA A 31 3.23 -2.66 -9.63
N LYS A 32 3.68 -3.27 -10.72
CA LYS A 32 4.50 -2.58 -11.71
C LYS A 32 3.75 -1.46 -12.42
N ALA A 33 2.48 -1.70 -12.74
CA ALA A 33 1.65 -0.68 -13.39
C ALA A 33 1.41 0.50 -12.46
N LEU A 34 1.10 0.25 -11.19
CA LEU A 34 0.88 1.30 -10.21
C LEU A 34 2.14 2.13 -9.98
N LYS A 35 3.28 1.47 -9.86
CA LYS A 35 4.56 2.17 -9.70
C LYS A 35 4.80 3.12 -10.86
N ARG A 36 4.51 2.68 -12.07
CA ARG A 36 4.69 3.49 -13.27
C ARG A 36 3.75 4.69 -13.28
N GLU A 37 2.48 4.50 -12.88
CA GLU A 37 1.54 5.61 -12.76
C GLU A 37 1.97 6.63 -11.71
N LEU A 38 2.42 6.15 -10.55
CA LEU A 38 2.90 7.03 -9.49
C LEU A 38 4.12 7.84 -9.94
N ALA A 39 5.05 7.19 -10.65
CA ALA A 39 6.22 7.88 -11.19
C ALA A 39 5.82 8.99 -12.16
N SER A 40 4.80 8.75 -12.99
CA SER A 40 4.31 9.77 -13.94
C SER A 40 3.69 10.98 -13.23
N LEU A 41 3.27 10.81 -11.98
CA LEU A 41 2.77 11.89 -11.13
C LEU A 41 3.89 12.59 -10.34
N GLY A 42 5.13 12.17 -10.53
CA GLY A 42 6.27 12.70 -9.80
C GLY A 42 6.41 12.18 -8.38
N LEU A 43 5.71 11.09 -8.05
CA LEU A 43 5.76 10.51 -6.71
C LEU A 43 6.87 9.46 -6.61
N LYS A 44 7.68 9.58 -5.57
CA LYS A 44 8.75 8.62 -5.30
C LYS A 44 8.17 7.40 -4.61
N CYS A 45 8.16 6.28 -5.30
CA CYS A 45 7.63 5.03 -4.79
C CYS A 45 8.73 3.96 -4.78
N GLU A 46 8.96 3.37 -3.62
CA GLU A 46 9.90 2.26 -3.47
C GLU A 46 9.12 0.96 -3.42
N SER A 47 9.47 0.03 -4.32
CA SER A 47 8.84 -1.31 -4.37
C SER A 47 9.61 -2.28 -3.51
N GLU A 48 8.89 -3.23 -2.93
CA GLU A 48 9.48 -4.32 -2.14
C GLU A 48 10.45 -3.78 -1.10
N LYS A 49 9.98 -2.80 -0.33
CA LYS A 49 10.82 -2.12 0.66
C LYS A 49 10.90 -2.93 1.95
N PRO A 50 12.12 -3.34 2.37
CA PRO A 50 12.26 -4.00 3.66
C PRO A 50 12.06 -2.99 4.80
N LEU A 51 11.28 -3.39 5.79
CA LEU A 51 11.00 -2.59 6.96
C LEU A 51 11.26 -3.42 8.22
N ASP A 52 11.74 -2.76 9.26
CA ASP A 52 12.02 -3.41 10.53
C ASP A 52 10.81 -3.33 11.46
N VAL A 53 10.62 -4.40 12.22
CA VAL A 53 9.63 -4.45 13.30
C VAL A 53 10.36 -4.22 14.60
N TYR A 54 9.94 -3.19 15.34
CA TYR A 54 10.56 -2.80 16.60
C TYR A 54 9.73 -3.24 17.79
N TYR A 55 10.42 -3.69 18.83
CA TYR A 55 9.81 -3.97 20.13
C TYR A 55 10.71 -3.38 21.21
N LYS A 56 10.19 -2.40 21.94
CA LYS A 56 10.95 -1.69 23.00
C LYS A 56 12.32 -1.20 22.51
N GLY A 57 12.33 -0.63 21.31
CA GLY A 57 13.54 -0.06 20.71
C GLY A 57 14.48 -1.05 20.04
N GLU A 58 14.17 -2.33 20.09
CA GLU A 58 15.00 -3.36 19.44
C GLU A 58 14.29 -3.95 18.24
N VAL A 59 15.07 -4.29 17.20
CA VAL A 59 14.55 -4.95 16.02
C VAL A 59 14.26 -6.41 16.36
N VAL A 60 13.02 -6.83 16.23
CA VAL A 60 12.61 -8.19 16.50
C VAL A 60 12.13 -8.95 15.26
N GLY A 61 12.05 -8.27 14.12
CA GLY A 61 11.65 -8.91 12.88
C GLY A 61 11.73 -7.97 11.72
N HIS A 62 11.44 -8.51 10.55
CA HIS A 62 11.45 -7.77 9.29
C HIS A 62 10.25 -8.17 8.47
N PHE A 63 9.77 -7.25 7.64
CA PHE A 63 8.83 -7.59 6.58
C PHE A 63 9.13 -6.75 5.36
N VAL A 64 8.58 -7.16 4.21
CA VAL A 64 8.75 -6.42 2.96
C VAL A 64 7.40 -5.82 2.59
N ALA A 65 7.31 -4.48 2.58
CA ALA A 65 6.13 -3.79 2.10
C ALA A 65 6.10 -3.84 0.57
N ASP A 66 4.91 -4.03 -0.02
CA ASP A 66 4.79 -4.02 -1.47
C ASP A 66 5.31 -2.71 -2.04
N MET A 67 4.92 -1.59 -1.43
CA MET A 67 5.40 -0.27 -1.80
C MET A 67 5.40 0.64 -0.59
N VAL A 68 6.31 1.63 -0.60
CA VAL A 68 6.26 2.76 0.31
C VAL A 68 6.36 4.02 -0.55
N ASP A 69 5.37 4.88 -0.47
CA ASP A 69 5.32 6.10 -1.26
C ASP A 69 5.72 7.31 -0.42
N GLU A 70 6.64 8.11 -0.98
CA GLU A 70 7.17 9.34 -0.35
C GLU A 70 7.67 9.11 1.08
N ASP A 71 8.18 7.91 1.37
CA ASP A 71 8.68 7.49 2.69
C ASP A 71 7.63 7.59 3.82
N THR A 72 6.36 7.76 3.49
CA THR A 72 5.31 8.02 4.49
C THR A 72 4.13 7.08 4.43
N ILE A 73 3.81 6.53 3.27
CA ILE A 73 2.60 5.72 3.09
C ILE A 73 2.97 4.31 2.69
N ILE A 74 2.56 3.33 3.50
CA ILE A 74 2.68 1.92 3.14
C ILE A 74 1.53 1.56 2.22
N ILE A 75 1.83 0.94 1.09
CA ILE A 75 0.84 0.45 0.15
C ILE A 75 0.97 -1.06 0.07
N GLU A 76 -0.11 -1.76 0.42
CA GLU A 76 -0.20 -3.21 0.28
C GLU A 76 -1.19 -3.53 -0.82
N LEU A 77 -0.78 -4.39 -1.75
CA LEU A 77 -1.58 -4.74 -2.92
C LEU A 77 -2.08 -6.18 -2.81
N LYS A 78 -3.31 -6.36 -3.26
CA LYS A 78 -3.91 -7.68 -3.40
C LYS A 78 -4.56 -7.79 -4.77
N ALA A 79 -4.72 -9.02 -5.24
CA ALA A 79 -5.47 -9.32 -6.46
C ALA A 79 -6.35 -10.54 -6.15
N VAL A 80 -7.27 -10.37 -5.21
CA VAL A 80 -8.15 -11.41 -4.71
C VAL A 80 -9.60 -11.05 -5.00
N LYS A 81 -10.48 -12.04 -4.91
CA LYS A 81 -11.90 -11.84 -5.20
C LYS A 81 -12.53 -10.81 -4.26
N ALA A 82 -12.18 -10.87 -2.98
CA ALA A 82 -12.65 -9.93 -1.97
C ALA A 82 -11.62 -9.81 -0.86
N LEU A 83 -11.46 -8.61 -0.32
CA LEU A 83 -10.59 -8.39 0.83
C LEU A 83 -11.18 -9.03 2.08
N LYS A 84 -10.31 -9.57 2.93
CA LYS A 84 -10.66 -10.13 4.23
C LYS A 84 -10.17 -9.21 5.32
N GLU A 85 -10.80 -9.30 6.48
CA GLU A 85 -10.38 -8.51 7.65
C GLU A 85 -8.91 -8.74 8.00
N GLU A 86 -8.42 -9.96 7.82
CA GLU A 86 -7.01 -10.28 8.08
C GLU A 86 -6.05 -9.42 7.28
N HIS A 87 -6.41 -9.07 6.05
CA HIS A 87 -5.60 -8.19 5.23
C HIS A 87 -5.51 -6.79 5.84
N GLU A 88 -6.63 -6.31 6.40
CA GLU A 88 -6.66 -5.01 7.04
C GLU A 88 -5.89 -5.02 8.35
N TRP A 89 -6.02 -6.08 9.15
CA TRP A 89 -5.29 -6.24 10.41
C TRP A 89 -3.78 -6.26 10.16
N GLN A 90 -3.34 -6.95 9.13
CA GLN A 90 -1.93 -7.03 8.79
C GLN A 90 -1.36 -5.64 8.49
N LEU A 91 -2.06 -4.84 7.72
CA LEU A 91 -1.63 -3.47 7.42
C LEU A 91 -1.54 -2.63 8.69
N VAL A 92 -2.54 -2.71 9.56
CA VAL A 92 -2.52 -1.97 10.85
C VAL A 92 -1.33 -2.41 11.70
N ASN A 93 -1.04 -3.71 11.73
CA ASN A 93 0.12 -4.23 12.46
C ASN A 93 1.42 -3.65 11.93
N TYR A 94 1.56 -3.54 10.61
CA TYR A 94 2.74 -2.96 9.99
C TYR A 94 2.89 -1.49 10.34
N LEU A 95 1.79 -0.74 10.36
CA LEU A 95 1.83 0.66 10.75
C LEU A 95 2.25 0.81 12.21
N THR A 96 1.69 -0.01 13.09
CA THR A 96 2.07 -0.01 14.51
C THR A 96 3.55 -0.31 14.70
N ALA A 97 4.05 -1.31 13.98
CA ALA A 97 5.42 -1.78 14.13
C ALA A 97 6.47 -0.82 13.57
N THR A 98 6.14 -0.09 12.50
CA THR A 98 7.10 0.78 11.81
C THR A 98 7.05 2.24 12.25
N GLY A 99 5.96 2.64 12.88
CA GLY A 99 5.75 4.04 13.23
C GLY A 99 5.22 4.92 12.10
N LEU A 100 4.98 4.34 10.93
CA LEU A 100 4.32 5.07 9.84
C LEU A 100 2.83 5.19 10.17
N GLU A 101 2.24 6.33 9.83
CA GLU A 101 0.87 6.62 10.26
C GLU A 101 -0.20 6.20 9.28
N VAL A 102 0.11 6.13 8.00
CA VAL A 102 -0.89 5.91 6.96
C VAL A 102 -0.54 4.71 6.10
N GLY A 103 -1.53 3.87 5.86
CA GLY A 103 -1.42 2.76 4.94
C GLY A 103 -2.62 2.66 4.03
N LEU A 104 -2.39 2.17 2.83
CA LEU A 104 -3.43 1.87 1.86
C LEU A 104 -3.38 0.39 1.51
N LEU A 105 -4.51 -0.27 1.63
CA LEU A 105 -4.70 -1.63 1.15
C LEU A 105 -5.54 -1.53 -0.12
N ILE A 106 -4.96 -1.93 -1.24
CA ILE A 106 -5.59 -1.80 -2.55
C ILE A 106 -5.76 -3.18 -3.15
N ASN A 107 -6.99 -3.54 -3.44
CA ASN A 107 -7.30 -4.83 -4.06
C ASN A 107 -7.76 -4.63 -5.50
N PHE A 108 -6.97 -5.18 -6.43
CA PHE A 108 -7.31 -5.19 -7.86
C PHE A 108 -8.16 -6.43 -8.16
N GLY A 109 -9.34 -6.49 -7.54
CA GLY A 109 -10.31 -7.52 -7.80
C GLY A 109 -11.21 -7.13 -8.97
N HIS A 110 -12.39 -7.75 -9.04
CA HIS A 110 -13.36 -7.42 -10.08
C HIS A 110 -13.68 -5.93 -10.05
N ASN A 111 -13.93 -5.41 -8.84
CA ASN A 111 -13.99 -3.98 -8.59
C ASN A 111 -12.74 -3.61 -7.79
N LEU A 112 -12.28 -2.37 -7.95
CA LEU A 112 -11.18 -1.87 -7.14
C LEU A 112 -11.70 -1.60 -5.73
N GLU A 113 -11.05 -2.20 -4.73
CA GLU A 113 -11.34 -1.93 -3.33
C GLU A 113 -10.15 -1.22 -2.70
N VAL A 114 -10.41 -0.16 -1.97
CA VAL A 114 -9.35 0.60 -1.27
C VAL A 114 -9.75 0.76 0.17
N LYS A 115 -8.86 0.37 1.08
CA LYS A 115 -9.03 0.60 2.52
C LYS A 115 -7.87 1.47 2.99
N ARG A 116 -8.19 2.59 3.59
CA ARG A 116 -7.19 3.47 4.19
C ARG A 116 -7.17 3.23 5.69
N LYS A 117 -5.97 2.96 6.21
CA LYS A 117 -5.77 2.75 7.64
C LYS A 117 -4.87 3.85 8.18
N ILE A 118 -5.18 4.29 9.38
CA ILE A 118 -4.45 5.35 10.06
C ILE A 118 -4.09 4.84 11.45
N CYS A 119 -2.82 4.98 11.80
CA CYS A 119 -2.34 4.63 13.13
C CYS A 119 -1.62 5.84 13.70
N THR A 120 -2.35 6.65 14.48
CA THR A 120 -1.75 7.84 15.10
C THR A 120 -1.04 7.45 16.38
N LYS A 121 0.03 8.16 16.66
CA LYS A 121 0.85 7.93 17.85
C LYS A 121 0.56 8.93 18.96
#